data_c58d3446ba060dc1a03480fa2cad7491
#
_entry.id   c58d3446ba060dc1a03480fa2cad7491
#
_cell.length_a   1.000
_cell.length_b   1.000
_cell.length_c   1.000
_cell.angle_alpha   90.00
_cell.angle_beta   90.00
_cell.angle_gamma   90.00
#
_symmetry.space_group_name_H-M   'P 1'
#
loop_
_entity.id
_entity.type
_entity.pdbx_description
1 polymer ?
#
loop_
_entity_poly.entity_id
_entity_poly.type
_entity_poly.pdbx_seq_one_letter_code
_entity_poly.pdbx_strand_id
1 'polypeptide(L)'
;FLNSVRRYSNLLLERGQGRYGFIHLTFEEALAARGIVQRDQLDLQDSLALIQAHLTDPAWRETILLAVGVWGLVRERPRVAGEVVRAMLNMPCPGGSPCTNVLLAGACLEDVGELGLGRAVAREVQEALLTACRNCSLPPETQRDAGFSLGRTGWTPPDLEDWVTIPAGTYRVGEDQHPVQIEQPYRLSKYPVTNRQYAAFVQAGGYTDRQWWSEVGWSWRTGEYDSKAEEGLKEWLAKNRPSEKRHEPFFWHQSRWNNPLAPVVGVSWFEAEAYGNWLSARLGKLVRLPTETEWEAAARGPDGREYPWGDKWDPSLLNTSEHWAGENDLTDYDRWEKWLKERSDSASTTMVGQFPAGATPAGLCDLAGNVWEWCNSWYEAGQINRVYRGGAWGDARRLARCAYRSRNVPDFFLSALGFRLFSPG
;
A
#
# COMPACT_ATOMS: atom_id res chain seq x y z
N PHE A 1 -6.23 -45.57 20.23
CA PHE A 1 -6.04 -44.10 20.20
C PHE A 1 -7.19 -43.40 19.50
N LEU A 2 -7.45 -43.64 18.20
CA LEU A 2 -8.50 -42.95 17.42
C LEU A 2 -9.93 -43.11 18.02
N ASN A 3 -10.26 -44.30 18.49
CA ASN A 3 -11.54 -44.55 19.13
C ASN A 3 -11.69 -43.82 20.48
N SER A 4 -10.61 -43.66 21.23
CA SER A 4 -10.60 -42.91 22.48
C SER A 4 -10.74 -41.40 22.21
N VAL A 5 -10.05 -40.84 21.22
CA VAL A 5 -10.17 -39.43 20.84
C VAL A 5 -11.58 -39.13 20.34
N ARG A 6 -12.19 -40.01 19.51
CA ARG A 6 -13.56 -39.87 19.05
C ARG A 6 -14.56 -39.85 20.22
N ARG A 7 -14.36 -40.73 21.20
CA ARG A 7 -15.33 -40.93 22.31
C ARG A 7 -15.26 -39.79 23.35
N TYR A 8 -14.14 -39.13 23.52
CA TYR A 8 -13.92 -38.17 24.60
C TYR A 8 -13.70 -36.72 24.17
N SER A 9 -13.38 -36.44 22.89
CA SER A 9 -13.06 -35.08 22.48
C SER A 9 -14.00 -34.46 21.43
N ASN A 10 -14.83 -35.25 20.76
CA ASN A 10 -15.65 -34.83 19.60
C ASN A 10 -14.84 -34.08 18.53
N LEU A 11 -13.51 -34.27 18.48
CA LEU A 11 -12.62 -33.56 17.54
C LEU A 11 -12.50 -34.26 16.19
N LEU A 12 -12.85 -35.56 16.12
CA LEU A 12 -12.75 -36.39 14.92
C LEU A 12 -14.15 -36.83 14.46
N LEU A 13 -14.44 -36.64 13.18
CA LEU A 13 -15.60 -37.18 12.47
C LEU A 13 -15.17 -38.30 11.54
N GLU A 14 -15.92 -39.40 11.52
CA GLU A 14 -15.76 -40.44 10.51
C GLU A 14 -16.36 -39.98 9.19
N ARG A 15 -15.50 -39.83 8.15
CA ARG A 15 -15.86 -39.39 6.80
C ARG A 15 -15.94 -40.55 5.79
N GLY A 16 -16.05 -41.78 6.28
CA GLY A 16 -16.11 -43.02 5.52
C GLY A 16 -15.48 -44.17 6.30
N GLN A 17 -15.67 -45.42 5.84
CA GLN A 17 -15.22 -46.61 6.56
C GLN A 17 -13.69 -46.52 6.89
N GLY A 18 -13.37 -46.30 8.16
CA GLY A 18 -11.98 -46.18 8.63
C GLY A 18 -11.26 -44.87 8.30
N ARG A 19 -11.94 -43.86 7.73
CA ARG A 19 -11.40 -42.53 7.44
C ARG A 19 -11.94 -41.51 8.43
N TYR A 20 -11.05 -40.83 9.11
CA TYR A 20 -11.37 -39.80 10.09
C TYR A 20 -10.85 -38.44 9.62
N GLY A 21 -11.62 -37.36 9.85
CA GLY A 21 -11.20 -35.99 9.65
C GLY A 21 -11.50 -35.16 10.88
N PHE A 22 -10.74 -34.12 11.09
CA PHE A 22 -11.00 -33.17 12.19
C PHE A 22 -12.25 -32.34 11.90
N ILE A 23 -12.95 -31.94 12.95
CA ILE A 23 -14.14 -31.07 12.86
C ILE A 23 -13.73 -29.69 12.35
N HIS A 24 -12.58 -29.19 12.82
CA HIS A 24 -11.98 -27.93 12.40
C HIS A 24 -10.61 -28.16 11.78
N LEU A 25 -10.39 -27.57 10.61
CA LEU A 25 -9.13 -27.61 9.88
C LEU A 25 -7.96 -27.12 10.76
N THR A 26 -8.18 -26.08 11.56
CA THR A 26 -7.17 -25.50 12.47
C THR A 26 -6.55 -26.51 13.45
N PHE A 27 -7.34 -27.52 13.90
CA PHE A 27 -6.77 -28.58 14.76
C PHE A 27 -5.87 -29.53 13.96
N GLU A 28 -6.24 -29.83 12.72
CA GLU A 28 -5.44 -30.64 11.81
C GLU A 28 -4.12 -29.97 11.52
N GLU A 29 -4.16 -28.69 11.16
CA GLU A 29 -2.99 -27.83 10.90
C GLU A 29 -2.07 -27.73 12.13
N ALA A 30 -2.63 -27.51 13.32
CA ALA A 30 -1.85 -27.41 14.55
C ALA A 30 -1.17 -28.75 14.93
N LEU A 31 -1.83 -29.88 14.69
CA LEU A 31 -1.23 -31.20 14.97
C LEU A 31 -0.18 -31.58 13.90
N ALA A 32 -0.42 -31.22 12.63
CA ALA A 32 0.56 -31.37 11.56
C ALA A 32 1.82 -30.52 11.84
N ALA A 33 1.64 -29.26 12.25
CA ALA A 33 2.73 -28.37 12.66
C ALA A 33 3.57 -28.96 13.81
N ARG A 34 2.91 -29.49 14.83
CA ARG A 34 3.61 -30.21 15.93
C ARG A 34 4.36 -31.43 15.43
N GLY A 35 3.80 -32.17 14.47
CA GLY A 35 4.46 -33.30 13.80
C GLY A 35 5.75 -32.90 13.07
N ILE A 36 5.72 -31.74 12.38
CA ILE A 36 6.90 -31.15 11.75
C ILE A 36 7.96 -30.81 12.82
N VAL A 37 7.55 -30.10 13.86
CA VAL A 37 8.43 -29.63 14.92
C VAL A 37 9.01 -30.77 15.76
N GLN A 38 8.32 -31.90 15.91
CA GLN A 38 8.84 -33.07 16.64
C GLN A 38 9.97 -33.78 15.88
N ARG A 39 9.98 -33.71 14.56
CA ARG A 39 11.04 -34.30 13.71
C ARG A 39 12.40 -33.64 13.91
N ASP A 40 12.43 -32.36 14.33
CA ASP A 40 13.68 -31.62 14.56
C ASP A 40 14.51 -32.22 15.71
N GLN A 41 13.89 -33.02 16.58
CA GLN A 41 14.59 -33.73 17.66
C GLN A 41 15.47 -34.86 17.11
N LEU A 42 15.19 -35.34 15.91
CA LEU A 42 15.94 -36.37 15.21
C LEU A 42 16.91 -35.73 14.21
N ASP A 43 16.38 -34.95 13.26
CA ASP A 43 17.16 -34.16 12.31
C ASP A 43 16.29 -33.01 11.75
N LEU A 44 16.81 -31.77 11.77
CA LEU A 44 16.15 -30.60 11.18
C LEU A 44 15.95 -30.76 9.67
N GLN A 45 16.82 -31.55 9.01
CA GLN A 45 16.72 -31.81 7.57
C GLN A 45 15.42 -32.52 7.18
N ASP A 46 14.89 -33.41 8.03
CA ASP A 46 13.60 -34.08 7.79
C ASP A 46 12.44 -33.07 7.79
N SER A 47 12.48 -32.09 8.68
CA SER A 47 11.48 -31.01 8.74
C SER A 47 11.59 -30.11 7.52
N LEU A 48 12.81 -29.75 7.09
CA LEU A 48 13.05 -28.94 5.89
C LEU A 48 12.61 -29.65 4.61
N ALA A 49 12.89 -30.95 4.47
CA ALA A 49 12.46 -31.75 3.33
C ALA A 49 10.92 -31.78 3.23
N LEU A 50 10.23 -31.91 4.35
CA LEU A 50 8.76 -31.89 4.38
C LEU A 50 8.21 -30.51 4.00
N ILE A 51 8.77 -29.42 4.53
CA ILE A 51 8.40 -28.04 4.15
C ILE A 51 8.62 -27.83 2.67
N GLN A 52 9.77 -28.26 2.12
CA GLN A 52 10.08 -28.11 0.69
C GLN A 52 9.08 -28.86 -0.18
N ALA A 53 8.68 -30.07 0.20
CA ALA A 53 7.70 -30.87 -0.56
C ALA A 53 6.33 -30.20 -0.66
N HIS A 54 5.99 -29.33 0.28
CA HIS A 54 4.68 -28.66 0.39
C HIS A 54 4.75 -27.13 0.30
N LEU A 55 5.88 -26.57 -0.09
CA LEU A 55 6.12 -25.10 -0.10
C LEU A 55 5.09 -24.33 -0.94
N THR A 56 4.63 -24.92 -2.05
CA THR A 56 3.67 -24.29 -2.97
C THR A 56 2.24 -24.83 -2.82
N ASP A 57 1.99 -25.69 -1.84
CA ASP A 57 0.67 -26.21 -1.55
C ASP A 57 -0.10 -25.25 -0.61
N PRO A 58 -1.18 -24.61 -1.10
CA PRO A 58 -1.96 -23.69 -0.26
C PRO A 58 -2.50 -24.32 1.01
N ALA A 59 -2.80 -25.64 0.99
CA ALA A 59 -3.31 -26.35 2.16
C ALA A 59 -2.28 -26.49 3.30
N TRP A 60 -0.98 -26.36 2.97
CA TRP A 60 0.10 -26.47 3.95
C TRP A 60 0.58 -25.12 4.50
N ARG A 61 0.10 -24.03 3.91
CA ARG A 61 0.54 -22.68 4.30
C ARG A 61 0.41 -22.46 5.81
N GLU A 62 -0.79 -22.64 6.35
CA GLU A 62 -1.04 -22.43 7.79
C GLU A 62 -0.25 -23.42 8.67
N THR A 63 -0.10 -24.66 8.24
CA THR A 63 0.71 -25.67 8.93
C THR A 63 2.17 -25.23 9.06
N ILE A 64 2.76 -24.65 8.02
CA ILE A 64 4.15 -24.17 8.02
C ILE A 64 4.26 -22.94 8.94
N LEU A 65 3.34 -21.97 8.87
CA LEU A 65 3.32 -20.80 9.75
C LEU A 65 3.25 -21.21 11.21
N LEU A 66 2.33 -22.11 11.55
CA LEU A 66 2.19 -22.65 12.91
C LEU A 66 3.44 -23.39 13.36
N ALA A 67 4.13 -24.14 12.50
CA ALA A 67 5.38 -24.83 12.86
C ALA A 67 6.48 -23.83 13.23
N VAL A 68 6.64 -22.75 12.42
CA VAL A 68 7.59 -21.67 12.72
C VAL A 68 7.20 -20.96 14.02
N GLY A 69 5.91 -20.70 14.26
CA GLY A 69 5.40 -20.16 15.49
C GLY A 69 5.72 -21.02 16.72
N VAL A 70 5.56 -22.35 16.59
CA VAL A 70 5.90 -23.29 17.67
C VAL A 70 7.39 -23.27 17.98
N TRP A 71 8.27 -23.25 16.96
CA TRP A 71 9.71 -23.15 17.22
C TRP A 71 10.10 -21.81 17.83
N GLY A 72 9.64 -20.70 17.24
CA GLY A 72 10.08 -19.37 17.61
C GLY A 72 9.53 -18.86 18.93
N LEU A 73 8.23 -19.05 19.16
CA LEU A 73 7.51 -18.45 20.29
C LEU A 73 7.17 -19.46 21.38
N VAL A 74 6.67 -20.66 21.03
CA VAL A 74 6.20 -21.64 22.04
C VAL A 74 7.36 -22.39 22.68
N ARG A 75 8.35 -22.80 21.88
CA ARG A 75 9.56 -23.49 22.37
C ARG A 75 10.71 -22.53 22.67
N GLU A 76 10.53 -21.24 22.45
CA GLU A 76 11.55 -20.21 22.66
C GLU A 76 12.90 -20.53 21.97
N ARG A 77 12.84 -21.07 20.73
CA ARG A 77 14.01 -21.46 19.94
C ARG A 77 14.10 -20.61 18.65
N PRO A 78 14.27 -19.28 18.74
CA PRO A 78 14.28 -18.38 17.58
C PRO A 78 15.43 -18.70 16.59
N ARG A 79 16.51 -19.31 17.06
CA ARG A 79 17.60 -19.77 16.15
C ARG A 79 17.13 -20.86 15.21
N VAL A 80 16.38 -21.85 15.69
CA VAL A 80 15.85 -22.94 14.85
C VAL A 80 14.79 -22.41 13.90
N ALA A 81 13.83 -21.61 14.39
CA ALA A 81 12.85 -20.96 13.53
C ALA A 81 13.53 -20.11 12.44
N GLY A 82 14.55 -19.34 12.81
CA GLY A 82 15.34 -18.55 11.87
C GLY A 82 16.10 -19.39 10.85
N GLU A 83 16.70 -20.51 11.24
CA GLU A 83 17.37 -21.45 10.32
C GLU A 83 16.36 -22.03 9.31
N VAL A 84 15.16 -22.40 9.76
CA VAL A 84 14.08 -22.90 8.90
C VAL A 84 13.67 -21.83 7.89
N VAL A 85 13.38 -20.60 8.34
CA VAL A 85 12.94 -19.52 7.45
C VAL A 85 14.06 -19.11 6.47
N ARG A 86 15.31 -19.08 6.91
CA ARG A 86 16.46 -18.84 6.01
C ARG A 86 16.60 -19.95 4.96
N ALA A 87 16.39 -21.20 5.34
CA ALA A 87 16.38 -22.30 4.39
C ALA A 87 15.22 -22.15 3.39
N MET A 88 14.03 -21.78 3.84
CA MET A 88 12.87 -21.51 2.97
C MET A 88 13.17 -20.44 1.92
N LEU A 89 13.83 -19.34 2.27
CA LEU A 89 14.19 -18.28 1.31
C LEU A 89 15.02 -18.81 0.14
N ASN A 90 15.82 -19.86 0.36
CA ASN A 90 16.69 -20.47 -0.65
C ASN A 90 16.08 -21.68 -1.33
N MET A 91 14.87 -22.10 -0.96
CA MET A 91 14.20 -23.25 -1.62
C MET A 91 13.73 -22.85 -3.02
N PRO A 92 13.90 -23.72 -4.02
CA PRO A 92 13.35 -23.50 -5.34
C PRO A 92 11.83 -23.53 -5.28
N CYS A 93 11.18 -22.65 -6.05
CA CYS A 93 9.73 -22.64 -6.24
C CYS A 93 9.38 -23.35 -7.54
N PRO A 94 9.06 -24.65 -7.52
CA PRO A 94 8.68 -25.39 -8.72
C PRO A 94 7.28 -24.94 -9.18
N GLY A 95 7.05 -25.05 -10.51
CA GLY A 95 5.69 -25.06 -11.04
C GLY A 95 4.97 -23.73 -11.21
N GLY A 96 5.68 -22.61 -11.46
CA GLY A 96 5.04 -21.39 -11.97
C GLY A 96 4.46 -20.44 -10.91
N SER A 97 4.76 -20.63 -9.64
CA SER A 97 4.40 -19.70 -8.56
C SER A 97 5.64 -18.93 -8.08
N PRO A 98 6.05 -17.87 -8.78
CA PRO A 98 7.28 -17.15 -8.46
C PRO A 98 7.20 -16.53 -7.06
N CYS A 99 8.31 -16.59 -6.31
CA CYS A 99 8.48 -16.00 -5.00
C CYS A 99 7.57 -16.52 -3.88
N THR A 100 6.90 -17.68 -4.02
CA THR A 100 6.09 -18.27 -2.95
C THR A 100 6.89 -18.48 -1.67
N ASN A 101 8.16 -18.90 -1.79
CA ASN A 101 9.10 -19.04 -0.66
C ASN A 101 9.33 -17.72 0.07
N VAL A 102 9.52 -16.62 -0.67
CA VAL A 102 9.74 -15.27 -0.11
C VAL A 102 8.47 -14.75 0.59
N LEU A 103 7.31 -14.91 -0.06
CA LEU A 103 6.02 -14.51 0.52
C LEU A 103 5.68 -15.31 1.78
N LEU A 104 5.99 -16.62 1.79
CA LEU A 104 5.76 -17.47 2.96
C LEU A 104 6.73 -17.11 4.11
N ALA A 105 8.00 -16.84 3.80
CA ALA A 105 8.96 -16.35 4.79
C ALA A 105 8.53 -14.98 5.37
N GLY A 106 7.99 -14.11 4.53
CA GLY A 106 7.37 -12.84 4.94
C GLY A 106 6.23 -13.06 5.93
N ALA A 107 5.29 -13.96 5.60
CA ALA A 107 4.18 -14.31 6.48
C ALA A 107 4.67 -14.91 7.82
N CYS A 108 5.71 -15.74 7.82
CA CYS A 108 6.32 -16.22 9.05
C CYS A 108 6.84 -15.04 9.91
N LEU A 109 7.52 -14.07 9.29
CA LEU A 109 8.02 -12.89 10.01
C LEU A 109 6.87 -12.00 10.52
N GLU A 110 5.78 -11.85 9.76
CA GLU A 110 4.58 -11.14 10.21
C GLU A 110 3.99 -11.76 11.49
N ASP A 111 3.92 -13.10 11.54
CA ASP A 111 3.31 -13.83 12.67
C ASP A 111 4.18 -13.84 13.94
N VAL A 112 5.49 -14.06 13.80
CA VAL A 112 6.35 -14.29 14.97
C VAL A 112 7.28 -13.11 15.29
N GLY A 113 7.40 -12.15 14.38
CA GLY A 113 8.24 -10.97 14.54
C GLY A 113 9.75 -11.26 14.65
N GLU A 114 10.52 -10.21 14.88
CA GLU A 114 11.98 -10.33 15.15
C GLU A 114 12.31 -11.22 16.34
N LEU A 115 11.45 -11.24 17.35
CA LEU A 115 11.67 -12.05 18.55
C LEU A 115 11.64 -13.55 18.23
N GLY A 116 10.74 -13.96 17.33
CA GLY A 116 10.58 -15.38 16.96
C GLY A 116 11.60 -15.88 15.94
N LEU A 117 12.19 -15.00 15.09
CA LEU A 117 13.16 -15.41 14.07
C LEU A 117 14.59 -14.96 14.34
N GLY A 118 14.77 -13.95 15.18
CA GLY A 118 16.03 -13.24 15.35
C GLY A 118 16.25 -12.14 14.30
N ARG A 119 16.88 -11.06 14.74
CA ARG A 119 17.03 -9.81 13.94
C ARG A 119 17.72 -10.00 12.60
N ALA A 120 18.70 -10.89 12.51
CA ALA A 120 19.44 -11.12 11.26
C ALA A 120 18.54 -11.73 10.20
N VAL A 121 17.76 -12.77 10.54
CA VAL A 121 16.84 -13.44 9.62
C VAL A 121 15.69 -12.51 9.24
N ALA A 122 15.16 -11.73 10.19
CA ALA A 122 14.13 -10.73 9.89
C ALA A 122 14.58 -9.75 8.79
N ARG A 123 15.82 -9.26 8.86
CA ARG A 123 16.41 -8.40 7.82
C ARG A 123 16.56 -9.12 6.48
N GLU A 124 17.05 -10.36 6.48
CA GLU A 124 17.17 -11.16 5.25
C GLU A 124 15.81 -11.35 4.56
N VAL A 125 14.75 -11.61 5.33
CA VAL A 125 13.38 -11.71 4.82
C VAL A 125 12.90 -10.38 4.26
N GLN A 126 13.13 -9.27 4.97
CA GLN A 126 12.75 -7.94 4.52
C GLN A 126 13.48 -7.51 3.24
N GLU A 127 14.76 -7.83 3.11
CA GLU A 127 15.54 -7.58 1.90
C GLU A 127 15.05 -8.42 0.71
N ALA A 128 14.71 -9.69 0.95
CA ALA A 128 14.12 -10.56 -0.08
C ALA A 128 12.75 -10.05 -0.55
N LEU A 129 11.89 -9.62 0.37
CA LEU A 129 10.59 -9.02 0.05
C LEU A 129 10.75 -7.71 -0.74
N LEU A 130 11.68 -6.85 -0.34
CA LEU A 130 11.97 -5.59 -1.07
C LEU A 130 12.46 -5.87 -2.49
N THR A 131 13.33 -6.87 -2.64
CA THR A 131 13.82 -7.30 -3.95
C THR A 131 12.68 -7.83 -4.82
N ALA A 132 11.82 -8.70 -4.29
CA ALA A 132 10.66 -9.23 -5.00
C ALA A 132 9.67 -8.13 -5.38
N CYS A 133 9.38 -7.22 -4.47
CA CYS A 133 8.50 -6.07 -4.69
C CYS A 133 8.95 -5.18 -5.87
N ARG A 134 10.25 -4.99 -6.06
CA ARG A 134 10.85 -4.15 -7.12
C ARG A 134 11.24 -4.90 -8.38
N ASN A 135 10.99 -6.19 -8.44
CA ASN A 135 11.35 -7.01 -9.60
C ASN A 135 10.25 -6.97 -10.66
N CYS A 136 10.41 -6.10 -11.67
CA CYS A 136 9.46 -5.94 -12.78
C CYS A 136 9.27 -7.18 -13.66
N SER A 137 10.08 -8.25 -13.49
CA SER A 137 9.86 -9.53 -14.16
C SER A 137 8.83 -10.42 -13.47
N LEU A 138 8.40 -10.07 -12.26
CA LEU A 138 7.35 -10.78 -11.53
C LEU A 138 5.97 -10.23 -11.91
N PRO A 139 4.90 -11.05 -11.77
CA PRO A 139 3.53 -10.55 -11.91
C PRO A 139 3.26 -9.38 -10.95
N PRO A 140 2.46 -8.37 -11.37
CA PRO A 140 2.15 -7.19 -10.54
C PRO A 140 1.55 -7.54 -9.18
N GLU A 141 0.71 -8.57 -9.11
CA GLU A 141 0.14 -9.07 -7.85
C GLU A 141 1.24 -9.58 -6.91
N THR A 142 2.22 -10.32 -7.43
CA THR A 142 3.34 -10.82 -6.63
C THR A 142 4.22 -9.68 -6.12
N GLN A 143 4.48 -8.67 -6.95
CA GLN A 143 5.21 -7.46 -6.54
C GLN A 143 4.47 -6.72 -5.42
N ARG A 144 3.16 -6.47 -5.59
CA ARG A 144 2.31 -5.84 -4.57
C ARG A 144 2.31 -6.65 -3.27
N ASP A 145 2.08 -7.96 -3.35
CA ASP A 145 1.97 -8.82 -2.17
C ASP A 145 3.28 -8.86 -1.39
N ALA A 146 4.43 -8.82 -2.08
CA ALA A 146 5.74 -8.69 -1.46
C ALA A 146 5.89 -7.33 -0.74
N GLY A 147 5.49 -6.23 -1.37
CA GLY A 147 5.50 -4.90 -0.75
C GLY A 147 4.53 -4.80 0.43
N PHE A 148 3.38 -5.44 0.34
CA PHE A 148 2.39 -5.49 1.42
C PHE A 148 2.86 -6.33 2.59
N SER A 149 3.44 -7.49 2.34
CA SER A 149 4.10 -8.29 3.37
C SER A 149 5.20 -7.50 4.06
N LEU A 150 6.08 -6.86 3.28
CA LEU A 150 7.15 -6.01 3.81
C LEU A 150 6.60 -4.93 4.78
N GLY A 151 5.52 -4.24 4.40
CA GLY A 151 4.86 -3.23 5.24
C GLY A 151 4.34 -3.80 6.57
N ARG A 152 3.78 -5.01 6.56
CA ARG A 152 3.26 -5.70 7.77
C ARG A 152 4.37 -6.23 8.67
N THR A 153 5.57 -6.53 8.14
CA THR A 153 6.72 -6.90 8.99
C THR A 153 7.27 -5.75 9.84
N GLY A 154 6.71 -4.56 9.74
CA GLY A 154 7.18 -3.38 10.46
C GLY A 154 8.32 -2.62 9.75
N TRP A 155 8.82 -3.13 8.63
CA TRP A 155 9.83 -2.42 7.84
C TRP A 155 9.33 -1.05 7.38
N THR A 156 10.25 -0.11 7.27
CA THR A 156 9.97 1.27 6.83
C THR A 156 11.08 1.72 5.90
N PRO A 157 10.76 2.34 4.75
CA PRO A 157 11.79 3.01 3.95
C PRO A 157 12.60 3.96 4.83
N PRO A 158 13.93 3.93 4.79
CA PRO A 158 14.76 4.80 5.64
C PRO A 158 14.55 6.29 5.36
N ASP A 159 14.01 6.61 4.20
CA ASP A 159 13.76 7.94 3.67
C ASP A 159 12.23 8.28 3.59
N LEU A 160 11.39 7.55 4.35
CA LEU A 160 9.93 7.79 4.35
C LEU A 160 9.55 9.21 4.78
N GLU A 161 10.33 9.79 5.69
CA GLU A 161 10.11 11.14 6.23
C GLU A 161 10.91 12.22 5.48
N ASP A 162 11.57 11.87 4.37
CA ASP A 162 12.40 12.79 3.62
C ASP A 162 11.56 13.81 2.83
N TRP A 163 12.16 14.98 2.68
CA TRP A 163 11.63 16.09 1.91
C TRP A 163 12.59 16.43 0.79
N VAL A 164 12.06 16.52 -0.43
CA VAL A 164 12.87 16.87 -1.62
C VAL A 164 12.74 18.36 -1.89
N THR A 165 13.86 19.05 -2.00
CA THR A 165 13.90 20.48 -2.30
C THR A 165 13.76 20.72 -3.79
N ILE A 166 12.81 21.59 -4.13
CA ILE A 166 12.59 22.11 -5.48
C ILE A 166 13.16 23.53 -5.51
N PRO A 167 14.16 23.82 -6.33
CA PRO A 167 14.81 25.13 -6.36
C PRO A 167 13.88 26.21 -6.93
N ALA A 168 14.15 27.46 -6.56
CA ALA A 168 13.59 28.62 -7.25
C ALA A 168 14.05 28.62 -8.73
N GLY A 169 13.18 29.10 -9.62
CA GLY A 169 13.49 29.14 -11.05
C GLY A 169 12.26 29.18 -11.93
N THR A 170 12.47 29.17 -13.23
CA THR A 170 11.39 29.12 -14.22
C THR A 170 11.06 27.67 -14.59
N TYR A 171 9.79 27.31 -14.46
CA TYR A 171 9.28 25.99 -14.79
C TYR A 171 8.23 26.09 -15.91
N ARG A 172 8.06 25.02 -16.65
CA ARG A 172 7.04 24.94 -17.71
C ARG A 172 5.85 24.14 -17.19
N VAL A 173 4.67 24.74 -17.16
CA VAL A 173 3.45 24.09 -16.65
C VAL A 173 2.31 24.17 -17.65
N GLY A 174 1.32 23.30 -17.49
CA GLY A 174 0.18 23.18 -18.40
C GLY A 174 0.50 22.40 -19.68
N GLU A 175 -0.53 22.06 -20.44
CA GLU A 175 -0.38 21.37 -21.73
C GLU A 175 0.36 22.25 -22.77
N ASP A 176 0.20 23.56 -22.67
CA ASP A 176 0.86 24.56 -23.51
C ASP A 176 2.28 24.92 -23.05
N GLN A 177 2.74 24.32 -21.97
CA GLN A 177 4.08 24.54 -21.40
C GLN A 177 4.41 26.02 -21.12
N HIS A 178 3.46 26.81 -20.65
CA HIS A 178 3.71 28.22 -20.33
C HIS A 178 4.69 28.34 -19.14
N PRO A 179 5.56 29.37 -19.18
CA PRO A 179 6.55 29.57 -18.14
C PRO A 179 5.90 30.13 -16.86
N VAL A 180 6.27 29.56 -15.73
CA VAL A 180 5.87 30.04 -14.40
C VAL A 180 7.13 30.19 -13.54
N GLN A 181 7.21 31.32 -12.83
CA GLN A 181 8.32 31.61 -11.91
C GLN A 181 8.01 31.09 -10.53
N ILE A 182 8.86 30.22 -10.01
CA ILE A 182 8.91 29.82 -8.59
C ILE A 182 9.91 30.74 -7.90
N GLU A 183 9.42 31.68 -7.10
CA GLU A 183 10.22 32.74 -6.51
C GLU A 183 11.14 32.25 -5.39
N GLN A 184 10.69 31.27 -4.61
CA GLN A 184 11.43 30.73 -3.46
C GLN A 184 11.52 29.21 -3.57
N PRO A 185 12.63 28.60 -3.12
CA PRO A 185 12.71 27.16 -3.03
C PRO A 185 11.63 26.63 -2.06
N TYR A 186 11.13 25.45 -2.33
CA TYR A 186 10.19 24.75 -1.46
C TYR A 186 10.53 23.27 -1.39
N ARG A 187 9.83 22.55 -0.52
CA ARG A 187 10.01 21.11 -0.35
C ARG A 187 8.70 20.38 -0.52
N LEU A 188 8.75 19.23 -1.17
CA LEU A 188 7.65 18.25 -1.17
C LEU A 188 8.09 17.00 -0.39
N SER A 189 7.15 16.36 0.30
CA SER A 189 7.39 15.03 0.84
C SER A 189 7.79 14.09 -0.30
N LYS A 190 8.81 13.27 -0.08
CA LYS A 190 9.35 12.35 -1.09
C LYS A 190 8.28 11.43 -1.67
N TYR A 191 7.37 11.00 -0.82
CA TYR A 191 6.27 10.09 -1.11
C TYR A 191 4.92 10.73 -0.82
N PRO A 192 3.81 10.20 -1.39
CA PRO A 192 2.46 10.43 -0.86
C PRO A 192 2.38 10.00 0.61
N VAL A 193 1.49 10.62 1.39
CA VAL A 193 1.30 10.25 2.80
C VAL A 193 0.79 8.82 2.89
N THR A 194 1.49 7.99 3.66
CA THR A 194 1.17 6.57 3.84
C THR A 194 0.13 6.34 4.93
N ASN A 195 -0.52 5.16 4.91
CA ASN A 195 -1.43 4.75 6.00
C ASN A 195 -0.72 4.76 7.36
N ARG A 196 0.56 4.36 7.43
CA ARG A 196 1.36 4.40 8.67
C ARG A 196 1.50 5.82 9.22
N GLN A 197 1.83 6.78 8.35
CA GLN A 197 1.95 8.19 8.75
C GLN A 197 0.61 8.76 9.17
N TYR A 198 -0.44 8.45 8.42
CA TYR A 198 -1.80 8.92 8.70
C TYR A 198 -2.38 8.30 10.00
N ALA A 199 -1.99 7.06 10.34
CA ALA A 199 -2.37 6.42 11.59
C ALA A 199 -1.98 7.24 12.83
N ALA A 200 -0.84 7.94 12.79
CA ALA A 200 -0.42 8.81 13.88
C ALA A 200 -1.39 10.00 14.10
N PHE A 201 -1.98 10.55 13.04
CA PHE A 201 -3.01 11.57 13.12
C PHE A 201 -4.31 11.03 13.72
N VAL A 202 -4.76 9.87 13.25
CA VAL A 202 -5.96 9.20 13.79
C VAL A 202 -5.80 8.92 15.28
N GLN A 203 -4.67 8.31 15.67
CA GLN A 203 -4.36 7.95 17.06
C GLN A 203 -4.21 9.18 17.98
N ALA A 204 -3.74 10.30 17.44
CA ALA A 204 -3.64 11.57 18.16
C ALA A 204 -4.98 12.30 18.32
N GLY A 205 -6.11 11.68 17.95
CA GLY A 205 -7.43 12.30 18.03
C GLY A 205 -7.70 13.32 16.92
N GLY A 206 -7.03 13.21 15.79
CA GLY A 206 -7.12 14.16 14.67
C GLY A 206 -8.54 14.44 14.19
N TYR A 207 -9.43 13.47 14.28
CA TYR A 207 -10.85 13.62 13.91
C TYR A 207 -11.75 14.18 15.00
N THR A 208 -11.27 14.28 16.23
CA THR A 208 -12.05 14.78 17.38
C THR A 208 -11.62 16.16 17.85
N ASP A 209 -10.45 16.60 17.47
CA ASP A 209 -9.89 17.88 17.85
C ASP A 209 -10.10 18.92 16.73
N ARG A 210 -11.02 19.87 16.98
CA ARG A 210 -11.40 20.91 16.03
C ARG A 210 -10.25 21.80 15.59
N GLN A 211 -9.21 21.96 16.38
CA GLN A 211 -8.11 22.88 16.08
C GLN A 211 -7.37 22.56 14.77
N TRP A 212 -7.44 21.32 14.31
CA TRP A 212 -6.79 20.89 13.06
C TRP A 212 -7.59 21.21 11.80
N TRP A 213 -8.88 21.50 11.94
CA TRP A 213 -9.82 21.67 10.86
C TRP A 213 -10.10 23.15 10.58
N SER A 214 -10.15 23.51 9.29
CA SER A 214 -10.78 24.77 8.89
C SER A 214 -12.27 24.78 9.30
N GLU A 215 -12.91 25.95 9.33
CA GLU A 215 -14.34 26.02 9.66
C GLU A 215 -15.18 25.16 8.73
N VAL A 216 -14.89 25.22 7.43
CA VAL A 216 -15.59 24.43 6.42
C VAL A 216 -15.27 22.93 6.57
N GLY A 217 -14.03 22.58 6.83
CA GLY A 217 -13.62 21.20 7.09
C GLY A 217 -14.30 20.62 8.32
N TRP A 218 -14.43 21.42 9.39
CA TRP A 218 -15.15 20.98 10.58
C TRP A 218 -16.65 20.83 10.33
N SER A 219 -17.29 21.75 9.60
CA SER A 219 -18.71 21.62 9.23
C SER A 219 -18.95 20.36 8.38
N TRP A 220 -17.99 19.99 7.50
CA TRP A 220 -18.04 18.72 6.81
C TRP A 220 -17.94 17.54 7.80
N ARG A 221 -16.97 17.58 8.71
CA ARG A 221 -16.76 16.52 9.71
C ARG A 221 -18.01 16.29 10.58
N THR A 222 -18.72 17.36 10.97
CA THR A 222 -19.93 17.31 11.81
C THR A 222 -21.25 17.09 11.05
N GLY A 223 -21.22 17.16 9.72
CA GLY A 223 -22.40 16.94 8.88
C GLY A 223 -23.19 18.20 8.54
N GLU A 224 -22.66 19.38 8.87
CA GLU A 224 -23.29 20.68 8.57
C GLU A 224 -22.92 21.24 7.19
N TYR A 225 -21.93 20.62 6.52
CA TYR A 225 -21.45 21.05 5.20
C TYR A 225 -22.45 20.71 4.11
N ASP A 226 -22.86 21.71 3.34
CA ASP A 226 -23.64 21.55 2.12
C ASP A 226 -22.72 21.36 0.93
N SER A 227 -22.62 20.11 0.46
CA SER A 227 -21.79 19.76 -0.70
C SER A 227 -22.22 20.54 -1.95
N LYS A 228 -21.23 21.01 -2.70
CA LYS A 228 -21.45 21.66 -3.99
C LYS A 228 -21.44 20.67 -5.18
N ALA A 229 -21.45 19.37 -4.89
CA ALA A 229 -21.58 18.34 -5.88
C ALA A 229 -22.92 18.41 -6.63
N GLU A 230 -22.93 17.89 -7.86
CA GLU A 230 -24.19 17.63 -8.57
C GLU A 230 -25.04 16.62 -7.78
N GLU A 231 -26.38 16.69 -7.95
CA GLU A 231 -27.34 15.99 -7.09
C GLU A 231 -27.04 14.50 -6.91
N GLY A 232 -26.78 13.76 -7.99
CA GLY A 232 -26.49 12.33 -7.91
C GLY A 232 -25.20 12.00 -7.13
N LEU A 233 -24.15 12.82 -7.27
CA LEU A 233 -22.93 12.69 -6.49
C LEU A 233 -23.14 13.08 -5.03
N LYS A 234 -23.92 14.14 -4.78
CA LYS A 234 -24.27 14.61 -3.44
C LYS A 234 -25.03 13.53 -2.66
N GLU A 235 -26.02 12.91 -3.27
CA GLU A 235 -26.76 11.79 -2.68
C GLU A 235 -25.84 10.61 -2.39
N TRP A 236 -24.95 10.29 -3.34
CA TRP A 236 -23.99 9.21 -3.17
C TRP A 236 -23.03 9.47 -2.00
N LEU A 237 -22.48 10.68 -1.89
CA LEU A 237 -21.60 11.10 -0.79
C LEU A 237 -22.31 11.00 0.56
N ALA A 238 -23.54 11.54 0.65
CA ALA A 238 -24.34 11.52 1.87
C ALA A 238 -24.68 10.08 2.30
N LYS A 239 -25.02 9.21 1.35
CA LYS A 239 -25.36 7.81 1.62
C LYS A 239 -24.16 6.98 2.07
N ASN A 240 -23.00 7.13 1.40
CA ASN A 240 -21.85 6.27 1.64
C ASN A 240 -21.02 6.77 2.82
N ARG A 241 -20.92 8.09 3.03
CA ARG A 241 -20.10 8.69 4.08
C ARG A 241 -20.86 9.74 4.89
N PRO A 242 -21.92 9.36 5.61
CA PRO A 242 -22.60 10.24 6.54
C PRO A 242 -21.66 10.68 7.69
N SER A 243 -22.02 11.73 8.42
CA SER A 243 -21.13 12.37 9.42
C SER A 243 -20.60 11.42 10.48
N GLU A 244 -21.40 10.46 10.92
CA GLU A 244 -21.03 9.43 11.91
C GLU A 244 -19.94 8.48 11.42
N LYS A 245 -19.69 8.42 10.10
CA LYS A 245 -18.61 7.64 9.48
C LYS A 245 -17.38 8.48 9.12
N ARG A 246 -17.37 9.79 9.44
CA ARG A 246 -16.26 10.71 9.12
C ARG A 246 -15.25 10.83 10.26
N HIS A 247 -14.91 9.73 10.93
CA HIS A 247 -13.96 9.68 12.05
C HIS A 247 -12.63 8.99 11.70
N GLU A 248 -12.47 8.55 10.46
CA GLU A 248 -11.30 7.91 9.88
C GLU A 248 -11.43 7.88 8.34
N PRO A 249 -10.37 7.57 7.56
CA PRO A 249 -10.46 7.39 6.11
C PRO A 249 -11.49 6.33 5.73
N PHE A 250 -12.20 6.53 4.62
CA PHE A 250 -13.32 5.65 4.24
C PHE A 250 -12.93 4.17 4.10
N PHE A 251 -11.73 3.88 3.60
CA PHE A 251 -11.24 2.51 3.36
C PHE A 251 -10.34 1.99 4.49
N TRP A 252 -10.31 2.64 5.67
CA TRP A 252 -9.35 2.42 6.73
C TRP A 252 -9.26 0.96 7.22
N HIS A 253 -10.36 0.23 7.24
CA HIS A 253 -10.41 -1.17 7.69
C HIS A 253 -10.43 -2.20 6.56
N GLN A 254 -10.23 -1.77 5.31
CA GLN A 254 -10.22 -2.68 4.17
C GLN A 254 -8.78 -3.08 3.83
N SER A 255 -8.46 -4.37 3.99
CA SER A 255 -7.11 -4.92 3.82
C SER A 255 -6.46 -4.63 2.46
N ARG A 256 -7.28 -4.42 1.42
CA ARG A 256 -6.84 -4.03 0.09
C ARG A 256 -6.20 -2.65 0.05
N TRP A 257 -6.57 -1.74 0.99
CA TRP A 257 -6.23 -0.31 0.92
C TRP A 257 -5.43 0.19 2.13
N ASN A 258 -5.41 -0.56 3.23
CA ASN A 258 -4.83 -0.08 4.50
C ASN A 258 -3.44 -0.65 4.82
N ASN A 259 -2.70 -1.11 3.79
CA ASN A 259 -1.33 -1.54 4.03
C ASN A 259 -0.50 -0.36 4.60
N PRO A 260 0.31 -0.58 5.64
CA PRO A 260 1.05 0.49 6.31
C PRO A 260 1.89 1.37 5.39
N LEU A 261 2.49 0.80 4.34
CA LEU A 261 3.36 1.51 3.39
C LEU A 261 2.66 1.96 2.10
N ALA A 262 1.40 1.60 1.89
CA ALA A 262 0.63 2.15 0.78
C ALA A 262 0.15 3.58 1.11
N PRO A 263 -0.05 4.44 0.10
CA PRO A 263 -0.68 5.74 0.29
C PRO A 263 -2.02 5.62 1.00
N VAL A 264 -2.32 6.54 1.90
CA VAL A 264 -3.66 6.66 2.48
C VAL A 264 -4.64 7.09 1.40
N VAL A 265 -5.75 6.37 1.29
CA VAL A 265 -6.82 6.62 0.31
C VAL A 265 -8.19 6.68 0.99
N GLY A 266 -9.19 7.18 0.25
CA GLY A 266 -10.52 7.39 0.83
C GLY A 266 -10.56 8.59 1.75
N VAL A 267 -9.67 9.56 1.56
CA VAL A 267 -9.60 10.83 2.25
C VAL A 267 -10.16 11.95 1.38
N SER A 268 -10.99 12.80 1.96
CA SER A 268 -11.43 14.04 1.35
C SER A 268 -10.31 15.09 1.38
N TRP A 269 -10.49 16.17 0.63
CA TRP A 269 -9.58 17.31 0.68
C TRP A 269 -9.50 17.92 2.10
N PHE A 270 -10.62 17.97 2.80
CA PHE A 270 -10.69 18.46 4.18
C PHE A 270 -9.86 17.65 5.17
N GLU A 271 -9.83 16.33 5.00
CA GLU A 271 -9.02 15.43 5.82
C GLU A 271 -7.53 15.60 5.54
N ALA A 272 -7.18 15.78 4.26
CA ALA A 272 -5.80 16.03 3.86
C ALA A 272 -5.31 17.41 4.38
N GLU A 273 -6.16 18.45 4.37
CA GLU A 273 -5.90 19.76 4.98
C GLU A 273 -5.68 19.62 6.49
N ALA A 274 -6.60 18.95 7.20
CA ALA A 274 -6.51 18.75 8.65
C ALA A 274 -5.23 18.00 9.05
N TYR A 275 -4.83 16.98 8.29
CA TYR A 275 -3.56 16.29 8.50
C TYR A 275 -2.37 17.25 8.34
N GLY A 276 -2.36 18.09 7.31
CA GLY A 276 -1.33 19.11 7.09
C GLY A 276 -1.21 20.09 8.27
N ASN A 277 -2.34 20.58 8.78
CA ASN A 277 -2.39 21.46 9.93
C ASN A 277 -1.86 20.79 11.21
N TRP A 278 -2.26 19.55 11.48
CA TRP A 278 -1.77 18.76 12.60
C TRP A 278 -0.25 18.55 12.50
N LEU A 279 0.25 18.18 11.32
CA LEU A 279 1.68 17.96 11.12
C LEU A 279 2.48 19.27 11.22
N SER A 280 1.91 20.40 10.76
CA SER A 280 2.49 21.74 10.94
C SER A 280 2.77 22.05 12.39
N ALA A 281 1.77 21.84 13.25
CA ALA A 281 1.89 22.07 14.69
C ALA A 281 2.95 21.16 15.32
N ARG A 282 2.95 19.89 14.92
CA ARG A 282 3.91 18.88 15.42
C ARG A 282 5.36 19.20 15.04
N LEU A 283 5.59 19.71 13.81
CA LEU A 283 6.93 20.02 13.30
C LEU A 283 7.36 21.46 13.60
N GLY A 284 6.47 22.31 14.09
CA GLY A 284 6.74 23.73 14.33
C GLY A 284 7.04 24.54 13.05
N LYS A 285 6.56 24.07 11.89
CA LYS A 285 6.76 24.72 10.59
C LYS A 285 5.52 24.51 9.71
N LEU A 286 5.32 25.39 8.72
CA LEU A 286 4.21 25.26 7.79
C LEU A 286 4.31 23.96 6.99
N VAL A 287 3.25 23.16 7.04
CA VAL A 287 3.02 22.01 6.18
C VAL A 287 1.60 22.11 5.63
N ARG A 288 1.42 21.92 4.34
CA ARG A 288 0.11 21.99 3.67
C ARG A 288 0.11 21.10 2.41
N LEU A 289 -1.01 21.01 1.73
CA LEU A 289 -1.07 20.48 0.39
C LEU A 289 -0.30 21.42 -0.58
N PRO A 290 0.40 20.88 -1.60
CA PRO A 290 0.97 21.70 -2.66
C PRO A 290 -0.14 22.41 -3.46
N THR A 291 0.14 23.57 -3.98
CA THR A 291 -0.66 24.11 -5.08
C THR A 291 -0.45 23.27 -6.32
N GLU A 292 -1.37 23.36 -7.28
CA GLU A 292 -1.24 22.66 -8.55
C GLU A 292 0.07 23.00 -9.28
N THR A 293 0.45 24.28 -9.27
CA THR A 293 1.68 24.76 -9.88
C THR A 293 2.93 24.19 -9.19
N GLU A 294 2.96 24.16 -7.86
CA GLU A 294 4.06 23.56 -7.09
C GLU A 294 4.19 22.07 -7.37
N TRP A 295 3.07 21.36 -7.44
CA TRP A 295 3.05 19.94 -7.75
C TRP A 295 3.60 19.68 -9.17
N GLU A 296 3.09 20.40 -10.18
CA GLU A 296 3.48 20.20 -11.57
C GLU A 296 4.93 20.62 -11.83
N ALA A 297 5.37 21.77 -11.28
CA ALA A 297 6.76 22.21 -11.39
C ALA A 297 7.72 21.16 -10.85
N ALA A 298 7.39 20.53 -9.72
CA ALA A 298 8.19 19.45 -9.14
C ALA A 298 8.19 18.18 -9.99
N ALA A 299 7.05 17.80 -10.56
CA ALA A 299 6.92 16.61 -11.39
C ALA A 299 7.62 16.75 -12.74
N ARG A 300 7.46 17.90 -13.42
CA ARG A 300 8.01 18.15 -14.75
C ARG A 300 9.47 18.61 -14.74
N GLY A 301 9.89 19.22 -13.64
CA GLY A 301 11.19 19.88 -13.60
C GLY A 301 11.30 21.10 -14.56
N PRO A 302 12.45 21.75 -14.62
CA PRO A 302 12.67 22.91 -15.49
C PRO A 302 12.71 22.55 -16.99
N ASP A 303 12.94 21.29 -17.32
CA ASP A 303 12.97 20.74 -18.68
C ASP A 303 11.57 20.48 -19.25
N GLY A 304 10.52 20.50 -18.45
CA GLY A 304 9.14 20.40 -18.92
C GLY A 304 8.75 19.00 -19.42
N ARG A 305 9.34 17.95 -18.85
CA ARG A 305 9.15 16.56 -19.24
C ARG A 305 7.68 16.10 -19.14
N GLU A 306 7.32 15.06 -19.91
CA GLU A 306 5.95 14.54 -19.95
C GLU A 306 5.60 13.69 -18.72
N TYR A 307 6.53 12.83 -18.27
CA TYR A 307 6.42 12.00 -17.06
C TYR A 307 7.53 12.37 -16.07
N PRO A 308 7.41 12.02 -14.77
CA PRO A 308 8.42 12.36 -13.77
C PRO A 308 9.85 11.92 -14.12
N TRP A 309 10.02 10.82 -14.85
CA TRP A 309 11.30 10.23 -15.26
C TRP A 309 11.79 10.72 -16.66
N GLY A 310 10.95 11.38 -17.46
CA GLY A 310 11.30 11.84 -18.81
C GLY A 310 10.12 11.78 -19.78
N ASP A 311 10.39 11.78 -21.10
CA ASP A 311 9.33 11.84 -22.10
C ASP A 311 8.85 10.47 -22.62
N LYS A 312 9.65 9.42 -22.36
CA LYS A 312 9.29 8.09 -22.82
C LYS A 312 8.36 7.39 -21.84
N TRP A 313 7.24 6.90 -22.36
CA TRP A 313 6.36 6.01 -21.61
C TRP A 313 6.99 4.65 -21.34
N ASP A 314 6.85 4.18 -20.12
CA ASP A 314 7.24 2.83 -19.70
C ASP A 314 6.34 2.36 -18.54
N PRO A 315 5.44 1.39 -18.74
CA PRO A 315 4.51 0.92 -17.72
C PRO A 315 5.20 0.18 -16.56
N SER A 316 6.47 -0.17 -16.67
CA SER A 316 7.24 -0.78 -15.59
C SER A 316 7.72 0.22 -14.54
N LEU A 317 7.55 1.52 -14.77
CA LEU A 317 8.05 2.60 -13.91
C LEU A 317 7.00 3.17 -12.96
N LEU A 318 5.75 2.68 -13.01
CA LEU A 318 4.67 3.23 -12.21
C LEU A 318 3.53 2.22 -12.03
N ASN A 319 2.66 2.50 -11.08
CA ASN A 319 1.43 1.72 -10.83
C ASN A 319 0.25 2.32 -11.61
N THR A 320 -0.12 1.73 -12.74
CA THR A 320 -1.26 2.11 -13.61
C THR A 320 -1.96 0.87 -14.17
N SER A 321 -3.05 1.07 -14.90
CA SER A 321 -3.79 -0.01 -15.56
C SER A 321 -2.92 -0.82 -16.53
N GLU A 322 -2.00 -0.16 -17.26
CA GLU A 322 -1.08 -0.83 -18.18
C GLU A 322 -0.12 -1.77 -17.44
N HIS A 323 0.39 -1.35 -16.28
CA HIS A 323 1.22 -2.20 -15.43
C HIS A 323 0.48 -3.48 -15.02
N TRP A 324 -0.75 -3.35 -14.51
CA TRP A 324 -1.57 -4.48 -14.09
C TRP A 324 -2.02 -5.37 -15.24
N ALA A 325 -2.27 -4.80 -16.40
CA ALA A 325 -2.67 -5.54 -17.59
C ALA A 325 -1.50 -6.28 -18.26
N GLY A 326 -0.26 -5.87 -17.99
CA GLY A 326 0.93 -6.31 -18.73
C GLY A 326 0.93 -5.78 -20.16
N GLU A 327 0.36 -4.59 -20.39
CA GLU A 327 0.22 -3.97 -21.70
C GLU A 327 0.94 -2.60 -21.76
N ASN A 328 1.36 -2.19 -22.95
CA ASN A 328 2.01 -0.90 -23.11
C ASN A 328 1.04 0.27 -23.28
N ASP A 329 -0.20 0.00 -23.65
CA ASP A 329 -1.17 1.03 -23.99
C ASP A 329 -2.61 0.57 -23.75
N LEU A 330 -3.28 1.21 -22.82
CA LEU A 330 -4.70 1.09 -22.53
C LEU A 330 -5.43 2.44 -22.68
N THR A 331 -4.96 3.31 -23.58
CA THR A 331 -5.63 4.61 -23.85
C THR A 331 -6.92 4.47 -24.63
N ASP A 332 -7.14 3.35 -25.31
CA ASP A 332 -8.44 3.02 -25.91
C ASP A 332 -9.46 2.76 -24.81
N TYR A 333 -10.56 3.53 -24.83
CA TYR A 333 -11.56 3.51 -23.76
C TYR A 333 -12.23 2.13 -23.59
N ASP A 334 -12.58 1.46 -24.69
CA ASP A 334 -13.30 0.18 -24.64
C ASP A 334 -12.41 -0.92 -24.07
N ARG A 335 -11.11 -0.93 -24.45
CA ARG A 335 -10.11 -1.85 -23.90
C ARG A 335 -9.86 -1.61 -22.42
N TRP A 336 -9.71 -0.34 -22.02
CA TRP A 336 -9.53 0.03 -20.63
C TRP A 336 -10.75 -0.30 -19.78
N GLU A 337 -11.98 0.02 -20.26
CA GLU A 337 -13.22 -0.30 -19.56
C GLU A 337 -13.41 -1.80 -19.40
N LYS A 338 -13.07 -2.58 -20.43
CA LYS A 338 -13.08 -4.05 -20.36
C LYS A 338 -12.13 -4.56 -19.30
N TRP A 339 -10.87 -4.06 -19.27
CA TRP A 339 -9.89 -4.43 -18.25
C TRP A 339 -10.42 -4.05 -16.85
N LEU A 340 -10.96 -2.85 -16.70
CA LEU A 340 -11.49 -2.38 -15.41
C LEU A 340 -12.60 -3.29 -14.88
N LYS A 341 -13.50 -3.77 -15.74
CA LYS A 341 -14.60 -4.65 -15.36
C LYS A 341 -14.17 -6.08 -15.07
N GLU A 342 -13.19 -6.61 -15.80
CA GLU A 342 -12.84 -8.03 -15.77
C GLU A 342 -11.65 -8.36 -14.88
N ARG A 343 -10.72 -7.43 -14.69
CA ARG A 343 -9.41 -7.68 -14.07
C ARG A 343 -9.00 -6.73 -12.96
N SER A 344 -9.71 -5.65 -12.73
CA SER A 344 -9.29 -4.67 -11.74
C SER A 344 -9.38 -5.14 -10.29
N ASP A 345 -10.05 -6.25 -10.02
CA ASP A 345 -10.19 -6.77 -8.66
C ASP A 345 -8.85 -7.18 -8.02
N SER A 346 -7.87 -7.56 -8.83
CA SER A 346 -6.50 -7.84 -8.36
C SER A 346 -5.64 -6.59 -8.20
N ALA A 347 -5.98 -5.49 -8.88
CA ALA A 347 -5.23 -4.24 -8.88
C ALA A 347 -5.54 -3.40 -7.62
N SER A 348 -4.56 -2.65 -7.14
CA SER A 348 -4.69 -1.77 -5.99
C SER A 348 -3.56 -0.75 -5.93
N THR A 349 -3.56 0.10 -4.91
CA THR A 349 -2.36 0.84 -4.52
C THR A 349 -1.22 -0.13 -4.20
N THR A 350 0.00 0.33 -4.37
CA THR A 350 1.23 -0.38 -3.98
C THR A 350 1.95 0.38 -2.87
N MET A 351 2.96 -0.24 -2.24
CA MET A 351 3.78 0.49 -1.29
C MET A 351 4.49 1.67 -1.96
N VAL A 352 4.68 2.76 -1.22
CA VAL A 352 5.43 3.91 -1.74
C VAL A 352 6.87 3.54 -2.09
N GLY A 353 7.40 4.10 -3.19
CA GLY A 353 8.76 3.81 -3.66
C GLY A 353 8.95 2.39 -4.20
N GLN A 354 7.88 1.70 -4.58
CA GLN A 354 7.97 0.41 -5.29
C GLN A 354 8.67 0.57 -6.64
N PHE A 355 8.47 1.69 -7.30
CA PHE A 355 9.01 2.01 -8.64
C PHE A 355 10.09 3.09 -8.57
N PRO A 356 11.29 2.80 -8.05
CA PRO A 356 12.30 3.83 -7.82
C PRO A 356 12.83 4.46 -9.13
N ALA A 357 12.79 3.74 -10.25
CA ALA A 357 13.17 4.27 -11.56
C ALA A 357 12.13 5.23 -12.17
N GLY A 358 10.89 5.24 -11.64
CA GLY A 358 9.83 6.20 -11.98
C GLY A 358 9.92 7.53 -11.23
N ALA A 359 10.95 7.70 -10.38
CA ALA A 359 11.18 8.94 -9.65
C ALA A 359 11.65 10.09 -10.57
N THR A 360 11.42 11.33 -10.13
CA THR A 360 12.06 12.48 -10.75
C THR A 360 13.57 12.46 -10.55
N PRO A 361 14.37 13.16 -11.37
CA PRO A 361 15.81 13.33 -11.12
C PRO A 361 16.14 13.94 -9.75
N ALA A 362 15.21 14.71 -9.17
CA ALA A 362 15.36 15.26 -7.82
C ALA A 362 15.05 14.21 -6.72
N GLY A 363 14.50 13.04 -7.06
CA GLY A 363 14.21 11.94 -6.14
C GLY A 363 12.79 11.91 -5.59
N LEU A 364 11.83 12.67 -6.12
CA LEU A 364 10.42 12.53 -5.80
C LEU A 364 9.87 11.25 -6.42
N CYS A 365 9.21 10.42 -5.63
CA CYS A 365 8.63 9.14 -6.05
C CYS A 365 7.10 9.22 -6.13
N ASP A 366 6.52 8.31 -6.92
CA ASP A 366 5.07 8.09 -7.02
C ASP A 366 4.27 9.35 -7.43
N LEU A 367 4.87 10.26 -8.23
CA LEU A 367 4.19 11.42 -8.81
C LEU A 367 3.36 11.05 -10.06
N ALA A 368 3.51 9.85 -10.57
CA ALA A 368 2.71 9.31 -11.66
C ALA A 368 2.18 7.94 -11.25
N GLY A 369 0.87 7.72 -11.41
CA GLY A 369 0.21 6.49 -10.99
C GLY A 369 0.09 6.34 -9.48
N ASN A 370 -0.24 5.16 -9.01
CA ASN A 370 -0.51 4.76 -7.64
C ASN A 370 -1.76 5.43 -7.06
N VAL A 371 -1.70 6.73 -6.76
CA VAL A 371 -2.86 7.52 -6.32
C VAL A 371 -2.87 8.90 -6.94
N TRP A 372 -4.05 9.41 -7.26
CA TRP A 372 -4.26 10.83 -7.43
C TRP A 372 -3.90 11.58 -6.16
N GLU A 373 -3.40 12.79 -6.29
CA GLU A 373 -2.97 13.61 -5.16
C GLU A 373 -3.72 14.93 -5.12
N TRP A 374 -4.45 15.17 -4.02
CA TRP A 374 -5.10 16.43 -3.76
C TRP A 374 -4.12 17.60 -3.75
N CYS A 375 -4.48 18.69 -4.43
CA CYS A 375 -3.79 19.97 -4.42
C CYS A 375 -4.60 21.03 -3.69
N ASN A 376 -3.90 22.08 -3.21
CA ASN A 376 -4.52 23.24 -2.54
C ASN A 376 -5.08 24.28 -3.52
N SER A 377 -5.16 23.94 -4.80
CA SER A 377 -5.71 24.83 -5.83
C SER A 377 -7.17 24.52 -6.13
N TRP A 378 -7.93 25.56 -6.41
CA TRP A 378 -9.23 25.43 -7.05
C TRP A 378 -9.06 25.20 -8.56
N TYR A 379 -9.89 24.37 -9.12
CA TYR A 379 -9.83 24.07 -10.56
C TYR A 379 -10.36 25.23 -11.41
N GLU A 380 -11.37 25.91 -10.91
CA GLU A 380 -12.05 27.05 -11.54
C GLU A 380 -12.24 28.22 -10.57
N ALA A 381 -12.48 29.42 -11.15
CA ALA A 381 -12.70 30.64 -10.36
C ALA A 381 -13.92 30.58 -9.42
N GLY A 382 -14.90 29.72 -9.72
CA GLY A 382 -16.10 29.51 -8.89
C GLY A 382 -15.84 28.79 -7.57
N GLN A 383 -14.62 28.27 -7.35
CA GLN A 383 -14.20 27.59 -6.13
C GLN A 383 -15.14 26.44 -5.72
N ILE A 384 -15.54 25.62 -6.69
CA ILE A 384 -16.39 24.46 -6.45
C ILE A 384 -15.53 23.20 -6.30
N ASN A 385 -14.59 23.00 -7.25
CA ASN A 385 -13.79 21.78 -7.32
C ASN A 385 -12.33 22.04 -6.95
N ARG A 386 -11.75 21.14 -6.17
CA ARG A 386 -10.31 21.06 -5.90
C ARG A 386 -9.60 20.25 -6.98
N VAL A 387 -8.40 20.68 -7.30
CA VAL A 387 -7.52 19.95 -8.23
C VAL A 387 -6.94 18.71 -7.57
N TYR A 388 -6.78 17.65 -8.36
CA TYR A 388 -5.89 16.53 -8.04
C TYR A 388 -5.08 16.12 -9.28
N ARG A 389 -3.91 15.52 -9.05
CA ARG A 389 -2.87 15.30 -10.06
C ARG A 389 -2.28 13.89 -9.97
N GLY A 390 -1.60 13.44 -11.04
CA GLY A 390 -0.72 12.27 -11.04
C GLY A 390 -1.29 11.00 -11.67
N GLY A 391 -2.60 10.84 -11.77
CA GLY A 391 -3.21 9.55 -12.14
C GLY A 391 -3.11 8.53 -11.01
N ALA A 392 -3.69 7.35 -11.19
CA ALA A 392 -3.75 6.32 -10.17
C ALA A 392 -3.60 4.91 -10.74
N TRP A 393 -3.60 3.91 -9.86
CA TRP A 393 -3.44 2.48 -10.17
C TRP A 393 -4.40 1.94 -11.23
N GLY A 394 -5.59 2.52 -11.36
CA GLY A 394 -6.62 2.09 -12.31
C GLY A 394 -6.70 2.92 -13.59
N ASP A 395 -5.83 3.93 -13.73
CA ASP A 395 -5.88 4.87 -14.85
C ASP A 395 -4.91 4.49 -15.97
N ALA A 396 -5.25 4.87 -17.21
CA ALA A 396 -4.39 4.70 -18.37
C ALA A 396 -3.33 5.81 -18.45
N ARG A 397 -2.23 5.54 -19.15
CA ARG A 397 -1.02 6.36 -19.29
C ARG A 397 -1.26 7.85 -19.51
N ARG A 398 -2.29 8.22 -20.28
CA ARG A 398 -2.59 9.64 -20.59
C ARG A 398 -2.91 10.45 -19.32
N LEU A 399 -3.46 9.80 -18.27
CA LEU A 399 -3.85 10.43 -17.02
C LEU A 399 -2.64 10.56 -16.05
N ALA A 400 -1.59 9.78 -16.27
CA ALA A 400 -0.35 9.79 -15.49
C ALA A 400 0.67 10.85 -15.96
N ARG A 401 0.38 11.62 -17.02
CA ARG A 401 1.25 12.71 -17.49
C ARG A 401 1.32 13.83 -16.45
N CYS A 402 2.49 14.42 -16.30
CA CYS A 402 2.71 15.53 -15.36
C CYS A 402 1.74 16.71 -15.58
N ALA A 403 1.38 17.02 -16.83
CA ALA A 403 0.47 18.11 -17.17
C ALA A 403 -1.01 17.77 -16.95
N TYR A 404 -1.37 16.47 -16.85
CA TYR A 404 -2.77 16.12 -16.73
C TYR A 404 -3.36 16.57 -15.39
N ARG A 405 -4.50 17.21 -15.44
CA ARG A 405 -5.21 17.72 -14.25
C ARG A 405 -6.64 17.18 -14.20
N SER A 406 -7.07 16.84 -13.00
CA SER A 406 -8.45 16.45 -12.74
C SER A 406 -9.02 17.20 -11.53
N ARG A 407 -10.30 17.01 -11.25
CA ARG A 407 -11.01 17.80 -10.24
C ARG A 407 -12.17 17.05 -9.63
N ASN A 408 -12.49 17.41 -8.39
CA ASN A 408 -13.78 17.08 -7.78
C ASN A 408 -14.08 18.02 -6.60
N VAL A 409 -15.30 17.93 -6.06
CA VAL A 409 -15.69 18.66 -4.84
C VAL A 409 -14.80 18.25 -3.66
N PRO A 410 -14.57 19.17 -2.69
CA PRO A 410 -13.63 18.89 -1.58
C PRO A 410 -14.01 17.71 -0.69
N ASP A 411 -15.26 17.34 -0.63
CA ASP A 411 -15.77 16.21 0.16
C ASP A 411 -15.78 14.87 -0.59
N PHE A 412 -15.31 14.85 -1.84
CA PHE A 412 -15.15 13.62 -2.63
C PHE A 412 -14.03 12.75 -2.06
N PHE A 413 -14.19 11.44 -2.22
CA PHE A 413 -13.19 10.44 -1.82
C PHE A 413 -13.20 9.24 -2.77
N LEU A 414 -12.06 8.60 -2.94
CA LEU A 414 -11.92 7.43 -3.83
C LEU A 414 -10.80 6.51 -3.30
N SER A 415 -10.84 5.22 -3.66
CA SER A 415 -9.77 4.25 -3.36
C SER A 415 -8.48 4.49 -4.17
N ALA A 416 -8.48 5.50 -5.00
CA ALA A 416 -7.38 5.92 -5.85
C ALA A 416 -6.95 7.37 -5.58
N LEU A 417 -7.39 7.98 -4.48
CA LEU A 417 -7.16 9.40 -4.19
C LEU A 417 -6.59 9.59 -2.79
N GLY A 418 -5.37 10.09 -2.75
CA GLY A 418 -4.59 10.43 -1.57
C GLY A 418 -4.01 11.84 -1.67
N PHE A 419 -2.83 12.08 -1.10
CA PHE A 419 -2.17 13.39 -1.13
C PHE A 419 -0.71 13.30 -0.73
N ARG A 420 0.07 14.32 -1.11
CA ARG A 420 1.41 14.58 -0.58
C ARG A 420 1.48 15.97 0.05
N LEU A 421 2.61 16.28 0.68
CA LEU A 421 2.77 17.48 1.48
C LEU A 421 3.80 18.42 0.89
N PHE A 422 3.56 19.70 1.13
CA PHE A 422 4.44 20.84 0.86
C PHE A 422 4.95 21.43 2.17
N SER A 423 6.19 21.93 2.16
CA SER A 423 6.75 22.81 3.20
C SER A 423 7.59 23.91 2.55
N PRO A 424 7.63 25.13 3.05
CA PRO A 424 8.59 26.14 2.60
C PRO A 424 10.04 25.60 2.67
N GLY A 425 10.92 26.14 1.86
CA GLY A 425 12.33 25.78 1.79
C GLY A 425 13.13 26.02 3.06
#